data_5597e5ee546c597c84713a3dbb98fead
#
_entry.id   5597e5ee546c597c84713a3dbb98fead
#
_cell.length_a   1.000
_cell.length_b   1.000
_cell.length_c   1.000
_cell.angle_alpha   90.00
_cell.angle_beta   90.00
_cell.angle_gamma   90.00
#
_symmetry.space_group_name_H-M   'P 1'
#
loop_
_entity.id
_entity.type
_entity.pdbx_description
1 polymer ?
#
loop_
_entity_poly.entity_id
_entity_poly.type
_entity_poly.pdbx_seq_one_letter_code
_entity_poly.pdbx_strand_id
1 'polypeptide(L)'
;MKIVITDTGTWPYRLQKEDKVITDTGLIQPCRMCDACWVKTPGMCAIPDPLQYFGAELSRCEEVVLVSRVEYSALSPFVSSVIERMKPYVYPCLTGGENSSFRSRYASHFTISAFLYSEDQDETEKKELRELIYGICHQLSAAPGEIVFMHDALSLGGRL
;
A
#
# COMPACT_ATOMS: atom_id res chain seq x y z
N MET A 1 9.72 9.15 7.89
CA MET A 1 8.39 9.52 7.34
C MET A 1 7.54 8.26 7.26
N LYS A 2 6.31 8.34 7.75
CA LYS A 2 5.30 7.28 7.66
C LYS A 2 4.21 7.69 6.66
N ILE A 3 3.70 6.75 5.89
CA ILE A 3 2.56 6.97 4.98
C ILE A 3 1.41 6.06 5.41
N VAL A 4 0.29 6.64 5.76
CA VAL A 4 -0.94 5.90 6.10
C VAL A 4 -1.89 5.94 4.91
N ILE A 5 -2.35 4.77 4.48
CA ILE A 5 -3.34 4.61 3.41
C ILE A 5 -4.58 4.02 4.05
N THR A 6 -5.69 4.74 3.98
CA THR A 6 -6.92 4.31 4.65
C THR A 6 -8.17 4.64 3.84
N ASP A 7 -9.13 3.74 3.89
CA ASP A 7 -10.49 3.93 3.37
C ASP A 7 -11.44 4.58 4.37
N THR A 8 -10.98 4.84 5.60
CA THR A 8 -11.73 5.67 6.53
C THR A 8 -11.67 7.12 6.10
N GLY A 9 -12.81 7.80 5.97
CA GLY A 9 -12.87 9.17 5.45
C GLY A 9 -12.11 10.22 6.27
N THR A 10 -11.79 9.91 7.54
CA THR A 10 -11.04 10.77 8.45
C THR A 10 -10.00 9.94 9.21
N TRP A 11 -8.83 10.53 9.43
CA TRP A 11 -7.77 9.95 10.24
C TRP A 11 -7.71 10.66 11.60
N PRO A 12 -8.12 10.04 12.70
CA PRO A 12 -8.27 10.70 13.98
C PRO A 12 -6.97 10.77 14.81
N TYR A 13 -5.90 10.11 14.37
CA TYR A 13 -4.67 9.98 15.14
C TYR A 13 -3.65 11.04 14.79
N ARG A 14 -2.85 11.45 15.79
CA ARG A 14 -1.75 12.41 15.57
C ARG A 14 -0.64 11.74 14.77
N LEU A 15 -0.25 12.40 13.70
CA LEU A 15 0.91 12.06 12.89
C LEU A 15 2.03 13.08 13.16
N GLN A 16 3.26 12.68 12.87
CA GLN A 16 4.38 13.61 12.87
C GLN A 16 4.26 14.56 11.68
N LYS A 17 4.96 15.70 11.75
CA LYS A 17 4.86 16.74 10.71
C LYS A 17 5.19 16.26 9.29
N GLU A 18 6.02 15.23 9.20
CA GLU A 18 6.49 14.67 7.93
C GLU A 18 5.64 13.49 7.42
N ASP A 19 4.73 13.01 8.24
CA ASP A 19 3.89 11.87 7.88
C ASP A 19 2.75 12.30 6.95
N LYS A 20 2.30 11.36 6.11
CA LYS A 20 1.26 11.60 5.11
C LYS A 20 0.09 10.63 5.30
N VAL A 21 -1.12 11.14 5.21
CA VAL A 21 -2.33 10.30 5.11
C VAL A 21 -2.89 10.39 3.70
N ILE A 22 -3.24 9.25 3.16
CA ILE A 22 -3.90 9.09 1.87
C ILE A 22 -5.28 8.50 2.13
N THR A 23 -6.31 9.31 1.93
CA THR A 23 -7.73 8.93 2.06
C THR A 23 -8.44 9.12 0.73
N ASP A 24 -9.62 8.53 0.60
CA ASP A 24 -10.44 8.72 -0.60
C ASP A 24 -11.04 10.14 -0.62
N THR A 25 -10.44 10.99 -1.40
CA THR A 25 -10.89 12.36 -1.66
C THR A 25 -11.61 12.49 -3.00
N GLY A 26 -11.77 11.40 -3.75
CA GLY A 26 -12.26 11.40 -5.12
C GLY A 26 -11.26 11.94 -6.16
N LEU A 27 -10.07 12.38 -5.74
CA LEU A 27 -9.04 12.93 -6.64
C LEU A 27 -8.05 11.88 -7.15
N ILE A 28 -7.94 10.75 -6.46
CA ILE A 28 -7.02 9.67 -6.79
C ILE A 28 -7.70 8.75 -7.81
N GLN A 29 -7.05 8.60 -8.97
CA GLN A 29 -7.53 7.69 -10.02
C GLN A 29 -6.87 6.31 -9.90
N PRO A 30 -7.60 5.22 -10.20
CA PRO A 30 -7.04 3.87 -10.23
C PRO A 30 -5.94 3.75 -11.30
N CYS A 31 -5.07 2.76 -11.13
CA CYS A 31 -4.03 2.44 -12.10
C CYS A 31 -4.66 2.05 -13.45
N ARG A 32 -4.19 2.64 -14.54
CA ARG A 32 -4.66 2.33 -15.90
C ARG A 32 -3.92 1.15 -16.55
N MET A 33 -3.02 0.50 -15.82
CA MET A 33 -2.18 -0.61 -16.31
C MET A 33 -1.45 -0.30 -17.63
N CYS A 34 -1.09 0.97 -17.85
CA CYS A 34 -0.48 1.47 -19.10
C CYS A 34 1.04 1.30 -19.16
N ASP A 35 1.68 0.85 -18.09
CA ASP A 35 3.13 0.65 -17.91
C ASP A 35 4.03 1.86 -18.24
N ALA A 36 3.43 3.03 -18.45
CA ALA A 36 4.17 4.26 -18.74
C ALA A 36 5.22 4.58 -17.66
N CYS A 37 4.90 4.31 -16.39
CA CYS A 37 5.80 4.49 -15.25
C CYS A 37 7.06 3.57 -15.27
N TRP A 38 7.09 2.60 -16.16
CA TRP A 38 8.25 1.74 -16.40
C TRP A 38 8.97 2.07 -17.69
N VAL A 39 8.24 2.49 -18.73
CA VAL A 39 8.75 2.61 -20.11
C VAL A 39 8.93 4.07 -20.53
N LYS A 40 7.89 4.92 -20.38
CA LYS A 40 7.88 6.30 -20.90
C LYS A 40 8.36 7.33 -19.87
N THR A 41 7.94 7.16 -18.63
CA THR A 41 8.25 8.06 -17.50
C THR A 41 8.73 7.27 -16.31
N PRO A 42 9.92 6.64 -16.38
CA PRO A 42 10.40 5.74 -15.32
C PRO A 42 10.37 6.38 -13.94
N GLY A 43 9.69 5.73 -12.99
CA GLY A 43 9.54 6.22 -11.62
C GLY A 43 8.41 7.22 -11.40
N MET A 44 7.69 7.65 -12.46
CA MET A 44 6.59 8.61 -12.37
C MET A 44 5.33 8.06 -13.04
N CYS A 45 4.17 8.19 -12.41
CA CYS A 45 2.91 7.79 -13.02
C CYS A 45 2.48 8.79 -14.10
N ALA A 46 1.87 8.29 -15.19
CA ALA A 46 1.33 9.12 -16.25
C ALA A 46 0.01 9.83 -15.87
N ILE A 47 -0.63 9.45 -14.77
CA ILE A 47 -1.87 10.07 -14.29
C ILE A 47 -1.50 11.32 -13.49
N PRO A 48 -1.97 12.52 -13.90
CA PRO A 48 -1.64 13.78 -13.23
C PRO A 48 -2.57 14.02 -12.02
N ASP A 49 -2.37 13.26 -10.97
CA ASP A 49 -3.13 13.31 -9.72
C ASP A 49 -2.18 13.36 -8.51
N PRO A 50 -2.67 13.42 -7.26
CA PRO A 50 -1.82 13.48 -6.06
C PRO A 50 -0.80 12.34 -5.92
N LEU A 51 -0.98 11.20 -6.62
CA LEU A 51 -0.07 10.07 -6.58
C LEU A 51 0.87 9.99 -7.80
N GLN A 52 0.98 11.06 -8.61
CA GLN A 52 1.85 11.06 -9.78
C GLN A 52 3.32 10.74 -9.44
N TYR A 53 3.81 11.27 -8.32
CA TYR A 53 5.19 11.11 -7.84
C TYR A 53 5.33 10.12 -6.69
N PHE A 54 4.35 9.25 -6.50
CA PHE A 54 4.27 8.36 -5.33
C PHE A 54 5.49 7.44 -5.20
N GLY A 55 6.08 6.98 -6.30
CA GLY A 55 7.33 6.21 -6.27
C GLY A 55 8.48 6.94 -5.57
N ALA A 56 8.63 8.24 -5.84
CA ALA A 56 9.65 9.07 -5.20
C ALA A 56 9.31 9.40 -3.73
N GLU A 57 8.04 9.49 -3.37
CA GLU A 57 7.61 9.67 -1.98
C GLU A 57 7.93 8.42 -1.16
N LEU A 58 7.66 7.22 -1.69
CA LEU A 58 7.98 5.95 -1.06
C LEU A 58 9.48 5.77 -0.81
N SER A 59 10.35 6.38 -1.63
CA SER A 59 11.80 6.31 -1.41
C SER A 59 12.27 7.01 -0.12
N ARG A 60 11.45 7.86 0.47
CA ARG A 60 11.69 8.58 1.73
C ARG A 60 10.87 8.02 2.89
N CYS A 61 10.07 7.01 2.61
CA CYS A 61 9.19 6.36 3.56
C CYS A 61 9.95 5.27 4.33
N GLU A 62 9.72 5.17 5.62
CA GLU A 62 10.21 4.08 6.48
C GLU A 62 9.15 3.03 6.68
N GLU A 63 7.88 3.46 6.73
CA GLU A 63 6.75 2.58 6.94
C GLU A 63 5.53 3.05 6.16
N VAL A 64 4.90 2.13 5.44
CA VAL A 64 3.57 2.27 4.88
C VAL A 64 2.60 1.51 5.76
N VAL A 65 1.57 2.18 6.24
CA VAL A 65 0.52 1.59 7.06
C VAL A 65 -0.75 1.50 6.24
N LEU A 66 -1.22 0.29 6.01
CA LEU A 66 -2.50 0.02 5.36
C LEU A 66 -3.58 -0.13 6.43
N VAL A 67 -4.61 0.70 6.38
CA VAL A 67 -5.82 0.55 7.20
C VAL A 67 -6.99 0.33 6.28
N SER A 68 -7.47 -0.89 6.22
CA SER A 68 -8.43 -1.30 5.21
C SER A 68 -9.57 -2.11 5.79
N ARG A 69 -10.76 -1.80 5.37
CA ARG A 69 -11.87 -2.73 5.46
C ARG A 69 -11.57 -3.97 4.62
N VAL A 70 -11.95 -5.12 5.15
CA VAL A 70 -11.88 -6.39 4.43
C VAL A 70 -13.22 -6.65 3.75
N GLU A 71 -13.19 -6.95 2.46
CA GLU A 71 -14.34 -7.32 1.66
C GLU A 71 -13.97 -8.52 0.80
N TYR A 72 -14.66 -9.66 1.00
CA TYR A 72 -14.43 -10.89 0.23
C TYR A 72 -12.96 -11.34 0.19
N SER A 73 -12.33 -11.44 1.35
CA SER A 73 -10.89 -11.78 1.51
C SER A 73 -9.92 -10.86 0.76
N ALA A 74 -10.34 -9.62 0.49
CA ALA A 74 -9.53 -8.61 -0.18
C ALA A 74 -9.52 -7.28 0.60
N LEU A 75 -8.55 -6.43 0.28
CA LEU A 75 -8.54 -5.05 0.76
C LEU A 75 -9.63 -4.23 0.05
N SER A 76 -10.07 -3.16 0.68
CA SER A 76 -11.05 -2.27 0.08
C SER A 76 -10.60 -1.77 -1.31
N PRO A 77 -11.53 -1.46 -2.22
CA PRO A 77 -11.19 -1.00 -3.56
C PRO A 77 -10.28 0.22 -3.58
N PHE A 78 -10.47 1.14 -2.63
CA PHE A 78 -9.62 2.34 -2.52
C PHE A 78 -8.17 1.98 -2.15
N VAL A 79 -7.98 1.20 -1.07
CA VAL A 79 -6.64 0.80 -0.62
C VAL A 79 -5.92 -0.02 -1.69
N SER A 80 -6.62 -0.97 -2.32
CA SER A 80 -6.10 -1.75 -3.45
C SER A 80 -5.65 -0.85 -4.61
N SER A 81 -6.47 0.14 -4.98
CA SER A 81 -6.16 1.10 -6.03
C SER A 81 -4.90 1.93 -5.72
N VAL A 82 -4.72 2.36 -4.46
CA VAL A 82 -3.51 3.09 -4.05
C VAL A 82 -2.27 2.19 -4.10
N ILE A 83 -2.39 0.92 -3.69
CA ILE A 83 -1.28 -0.05 -3.78
C ILE A 83 -0.83 -0.24 -5.23
N GLU A 84 -1.75 -0.38 -6.18
CA GLU A 84 -1.42 -0.46 -7.61
C GLU A 84 -0.66 0.78 -8.11
N ARG A 85 -0.90 1.95 -7.51
CA ARG A 85 -0.20 3.20 -7.83
C ARG A 85 1.20 3.30 -7.22
N MET A 86 1.64 2.31 -6.40
CA MET A 86 3.03 2.19 -5.93
C MET A 86 3.97 1.59 -7.00
N LYS A 87 3.45 1.04 -8.08
CA LYS A 87 4.19 0.43 -9.20
C LYS A 87 5.42 1.25 -9.69
N PRO A 88 5.40 2.60 -9.75
CA PRO A 88 6.57 3.38 -10.12
C PRO A 88 7.78 3.24 -9.19
N TYR A 89 7.60 2.76 -7.96
CA TYR A 89 8.68 2.54 -6.99
C TYR A 89 9.62 1.39 -7.39
N VAL A 90 9.12 0.40 -8.12
CA VAL A 90 9.89 -0.80 -8.50
C VAL A 90 10.23 -0.82 -10.00
N TYR A 91 11.26 -1.57 -10.34
CA TYR A 91 11.53 -1.94 -11.73
C TYR A 91 10.56 -3.03 -12.19
N PRO A 92 10.24 -3.09 -13.49
CA PRO A 92 9.49 -4.23 -14.03
C PRO A 92 10.26 -5.52 -13.82
N CYS A 93 9.57 -6.57 -13.40
CA CYS A 93 10.14 -7.91 -13.36
C CYS A 93 10.17 -8.46 -14.80
N LEU A 94 11.36 -8.52 -15.40
CA LEU A 94 11.55 -8.98 -16.79
C LEU A 94 11.86 -10.47 -16.88
N THR A 95 12.15 -11.12 -15.75
CA THR A 95 12.46 -12.54 -15.69
C THR A 95 11.30 -13.31 -15.08
N GLY A 96 10.57 -14.07 -15.90
CA GLY A 96 9.59 -15.03 -15.40
C GLY A 96 10.28 -16.22 -14.74
N GLY A 97 9.78 -16.64 -13.58
CA GLY A 97 10.27 -17.82 -12.85
C GLY A 97 9.97 -17.71 -11.35
N GLU A 98 10.04 -18.84 -10.64
CA GLU A 98 9.75 -18.91 -9.19
C GLU A 98 10.67 -18.02 -8.33
N ASN A 99 11.82 -17.60 -8.86
CA ASN A 99 12.80 -16.71 -8.19
C ASN A 99 12.80 -15.28 -8.74
N SER A 100 11.77 -14.86 -9.46
CA SER A 100 11.67 -13.50 -9.95
C SER A 100 11.41 -12.53 -8.79
N SER A 101 12.38 -11.67 -8.48
CA SER A 101 12.24 -10.65 -7.45
C SER A 101 12.06 -9.27 -8.06
N PHE A 102 11.07 -8.54 -7.57
CA PHE A 102 10.95 -7.12 -7.84
C PHE A 102 12.09 -6.37 -7.14
N ARG A 103 12.63 -5.36 -7.82
CA ARG A 103 13.70 -4.52 -7.26
C ARG A 103 13.21 -3.10 -7.11
N SER A 104 13.47 -2.51 -5.95
CA SER A 104 13.28 -1.07 -5.77
C SER A 104 14.17 -0.28 -6.75
N ARG A 105 13.64 0.83 -7.27
CA ARG A 105 14.43 1.84 -8.01
C ARG A 105 15.36 2.62 -7.11
N TYR A 106 15.10 2.61 -5.81
CA TYR A 106 15.76 3.42 -4.81
C TYR A 106 16.54 2.53 -3.86
N ALA A 107 17.59 3.08 -3.26
CA ALA A 107 18.39 2.35 -2.27
C ALA A 107 17.65 2.15 -0.93
N SER A 108 16.57 2.90 -0.71
CA SER A 108 15.74 2.80 0.48
C SER A 108 14.77 1.63 0.40
N HIS A 109 14.46 1.05 1.55
CA HIS A 109 13.41 0.05 1.72
C HIS A 109 12.47 0.54 2.82
N PHE A 110 11.20 0.21 2.69
CA PHE A 110 10.18 0.49 3.69
C PHE A 110 9.51 -0.79 4.18
N THR A 111 8.84 -0.69 5.31
CA THR A 111 8.04 -1.76 5.88
C THR A 111 6.57 -1.53 5.54
N ILE A 112 5.80 -2.59 5.33
CA ILE A 112 4.34 -2.52 5.18
C ILE A 112 3.70 -3.17 6.39
N SER A 113 2.99 -2.36 7.19
CA SER A 113 2.11 -2.82 8.26
C SER A 113 0.66 -2.75 7.80
N ALA A 114 -0.19 -3.68 8.23
CA ALA A 114 -1.58 -3.75 7.82
C ALA A 114 -2.51 -3.90 9.02
N PHE A 115 -3.50 -3.03 9.10
CA PHE A 115 -4.57 -3.05 10.09
C PHE A 115 -5.89 -3.29 9.35
N LEU A 116 -6.37 -4.53 9.43
CA LEU A 116 -7.47 -5.02 8.61
C LEU A 116 -8.71 -5.19 9.49
N TYR A 117 -9.82 -4.56 9.10
CA TYR A 117 -11.02 -4.58 9.90
C TYR A 117 -12.25 -5.12 9.14
N SER A 118 -13.03 -5.94 9.85
CA SER A 118 -14.32 -6.49 9.41
C SER A 118 -15.10 -6.97 10.62
N GLU A 119 -16.41 -7.00 10.53
CA GLU A 119 -17.28 -7.48 11.62
C GLU A 119 -17.05 -8.98 11.90
N ASP A 120 -16.90 -9.78 10.86
CA ASP A 120 -16.68 -11.22 10.94
C ASP A 120 -15.46 -11.61 10.09
N GLN A 121 -14.47 -12.22 10.71
CA GLN A 121 -13.28 -12.76 10.03
C GLN A 121 -12.98 -14.15 10.60
N ASP A 122 -13.07 -15.16 9.75
CA ASP A 122 -12.63 -16.49 10.13
C ASP A 122 -11.11 -16.68 9.97
N GLU A 123 -10.57 -17.77 10.48
CA GLU A 123 -9.12 -18.03 10.43
C GLU A 123 -8.62 -18.34 9.01
N THR A 124 -9.49 -18.80 8.12
CA THR A 124 -9.16 -19.04 6.70
C THR A 124 -8.96 -17.71 5.99
N GLU A 125 -9.92 -16.80 6.15
CA GLU A 125 -9.84 -15.45 5.59
C GLU A 125 -8.61 -14.69 6.11
N LYS A 126 -8.32 -14.75 7.40
CA LYS A 126 -7.11 -14.15 7.99
C LYS A 126 -5.82 -14.71 7.39
N LYS A 127 -5.78 -16.00 7.09
CA LYS A 127 -4.64 -16.63 6.43
C LYS A 127 -4.46 -16.10 5.01
N GLU A 128 -5.54 -16.08 4.23
CA GLU A 128 -5.52 -15.55 2.85
C GLU A 128 -5.08 -14.07 2.81
N LEU A 129 -5.57 -13.26 3.75
CA LEU A 129 -5.18 -11.86 3.86
C LEU A 129 -3.70 -11.68 4.25
N ARG A 130 -3.14 -12.54 5.12
CA ARG A 130 -1.69 -12.50 5.39
C ARG A 130 -0.89 -12.83 4.13
N GLU A 131 -1.29 -13.86 3.39
CA GLU A 131 -0.64 -14.22 2.13
C GLU A 131 -0.73 -13.09 1.10
N LEU A 132 -1.88 -12.40 1.01
CA LEU A 132 -2.06 -11.20 0.18
C LEU A 132 -1.07 -10.10 0.57
N ILE A 133 -0.96 -9.75 1.86
CA ILE A 133 -0.03 -8.70 2.34
C ILE A 133 1.43 -9.09 2.06
N TYR A 134 1.82 -10.35 2.29
CA TYR A 134 3.17 -10.82 1.95
C TYR A 134 3.44 -10.76 0.44
N GLY A 135 2.43 -11.06 -0.39
CA GLY A 135 2.51 -10.89 -1.83
C GLY A 135 2.74 -9.45 -2.25
N ILE A 136 2.04 -8.50 -1.62
CA ILE A 136 2.21 -7.05 -1.85
C ILE A 136 3.62 -6.61 -1.43
N CYS A 137 4.10 -7.04 -0.25
CA CYS A 137 5.47 -6.76 0.20
C CYS A 137 6.51 -7.24 -0.81
N HIS A 138 6.36 -8.47 -1.29
CA HIS A 138 7.26 -9.05 -2.30
C HIS A 138 7.25 -8.24 -3.60
N GLN A 139 6.07 -7.88 -4.12
CA GLN A 139 5.93 -7.11 -5.36
C GLN A 139 6.53 -5.70 -5.25
N LEU A 140 6.51 -5.11 -4.05
CA LEU A 140 7.03 -3.77 -3.80
C LEU A 140 8.49 -3.77 -3.28
N SER A 141 9.12 -4.93 -3.15
CA SER A 141 10.46 -5.05 -2.53
C SER A 141 10.49 -4.42 -1.12
N ALA A 142 9.40 -4.57 -0.37
CA ALA A 142 9.20 -4.05 0.97
C ALA A 142 9.34 -5.17 2.03
N ALA A 143 9.67 -4.80 3.25
CA ALA A 143 9.66 -5.74 4.37
C ALA A 143 8.23 -5.87 4.94
N PRO A 144 7.81 -7.08 5.36
CA PRO A 144 6.56 -7.22 6.10
C PRO A 144 6.69 -6.67 7.52
N GLY A 145 5.72 -5.85 7.92
CA GLY A 145 5.55 -5.34 9.27
C GLY A 145 4.46 -6.09 10.05
N GLU A 146 3.80 -5.38 10.92
CA GLU A 146 2.70 -5.93 11.73
C GLU A 146 1.44 -6.13 10.88
N ILE A 147 0.75 -7.26 11.06
CA ILE A 147 -0.56 -7.52 10.46
C ILE A 147 -1.55 -7.78 11.59
N VAL A 148 -2.45 -6.83 11.79
CA VAL A 148 -3.46 -6.84 12.86
C VAL A 148 -4.85 -6.96 12.26
N PHE A 149 -5.66 -7.85 12.83
CA PHE A 149 -7.06 -8.00 12.52
C PHE A 149 -7.91 -7.37 13.62
N MET A 150 -8.88 -6.56 13.22
CA MET A 150 -9.70 -5.76 14.14
C MET A 150 -11.18 -5.88 13.76
N HIS A 151 -12.06 -5.62 14.72
CA HIS A 151 -13.49 -5.59 14.46
C HIS A 151 -13.92 -4.30 13.74
N ASP A 152 -13.29 -3.18 14.09
CA ASP A 152 -13.56 -1.86 13.50
C ASP A 152 -12.28 -1.00 13.44
N ALA A 153 -12.32 0.05 12.61
CA ALA A 153 -11.18 0.96 12.42
C ALA A 153 -10.89 1.83 13.66
N LEU A 154 -11.86 2.03 14.57
CA LEU A 154 -11.68 2.83 15.78
C LEU A 154 -10.85 2.07 16.83
N SER A 155 -10.83 0.75 16.75
CA SER A 155 -10.03 -0.12 17.63
C SER A 155 -8.51 0.04 17.45
N LEU A 156 -8.06 0.82 16.49
CA LEU A 156 -6.65 1.16 16.26
C LEU A 156 -6.01 1.91 17.44
N GLY A 157 -6.80 2.66 18.19
CA GLY A 157 -6.55 3.36 19.46
C GLY A 157 -5.11 3.41 19.96
N GLY A 158 -4.25 4.33 19.44
CA GLY A 158 -2.92 4.59 19.99
C GLY A 158 -1.81 3.59 19.63
N ARG A 159 -2.03 2.70 18.66
CA ARG A 159 -1.05 1.71 18.18
C ARG A 159 -0.11 2.23 17.08
N LEU A 160 -0.35 3.44 16.58
CA LEU A 160 0.43 4.05 15.49
C LEU A 160 1.24 5.26 15.93
#